data_023f21ad7acf1a9dbcc012f854966808
#
_entry.id   023f21ad7acf1a9dbcc012f854966808
#
_cell.length_a   1.000
_cell.length_b   1.000
_cell.length_c   1.000
_cell.angle_alpha   90.00
_cell.angle_beta   90.00
_cell.angle_gamma   90.00
#
_symmetry.space_group_name_H-M   'P 1'
#
loop_
_entity.id
_entity.type
_entity.pdbx_description
1 polymer ?
#
loop_
_entity_poly.entity_id
_entity_poly.type
_entity_poly.pdbx_seq_one_letter_code
_entity_poly.pdbx_strand_id
1 'polypeptide(L)'
;MHKNPAAEDLRVFTAVVRKASFGGAATELGTSPAYVSKRIRLLEQDLQVKLLHRTTRRVAVTEEGERVFHWAQRILDDMDQLMQEVAITRSEPRGLLRVSSSFGFGRQIVAPALSRLVEQHPGLQVRLEVFDRLVDVAGEGFDLDVRVGDEIAPHLIARRLADNHRVLCAAPAYLQRKGAPRTVADLAAHDCLVIKERDHPFGVWRLRSGAQEESVKVRGPLSANNGEMAVQWAVDGRGVVLRSLWDVGAHLQTGRLVQVLPQWQQEANVWAVYPTRLERSAKVRVCVEFLQAHFRAGWMARDADAGGSTPV
;
A
#
# COMPACT_ATOMS: atom_id res chain seq x y z
N MET A 1 29.28 19.95 20.99
CA MET A 1 29.10 20.00 19.53
C MET A 1 28.73 18.58 19.10
N HIS A 2 27.47 18.31 18.77
CA HIS A 2 27.06 17.00 18.28
C HIS A 2 27.72 16.76 16.91
N LYS A 3 28.43 15.65 16.79
CA LYS A 3 29.03 15.26 15.53
C LYS A 3 28.01 14.47 14.73
N ASN A 4 27.77 14.86 13.47
CA ASN A 4 26.85 14.12 12.63
C ASN A 4 27.35 12.68 12.40
N PRO A 5 26.47 11.67 12.48
CA PRO A 5 26.81 10.29 12.17
C PRO A 5 27.36 10.16 10.74
N ALA A 6 28.40 9.37 10.56
CA ALA A 6 28.88 9.06 9.22
C ALA A 6 27.94 8.05 8.53
N ALA A 7 27.75 8.17 7.23
CA ALA A 7 26.93 7.23 6.45
C ALA A 7 27.39 5.77 6.60
N GLU A 8 28.69 5.57 6.74
CA GLU A 8 29.28 4.25 6.99
C GLU A 8 28.83 3.65 8.34
N ASP A 9 28.69 4.47 9.41
CA ASP A 9 28.19 4.01 10.70
C ASP A 9 26.72 3.58 10.61
N LEU A 10 25.93 4.32 9.85
CA LEU A 10 24.54 3.97 9.58
C LEU A 10 24.42 2.66 8.78
N ARG A 11 25.27 2.45 7.76
CA ARG A 11 25.34 1.18 7.00
C ARG A 11 25.68 0.01 7.89
N VAL A 12 26.70 0.16 8.71
CA VAL A 12 27.12 -0.89 9.66
C VAL A 12 25.99 -1.20 10.65
N PHE A 13 25.34 -0.19 11.18
CA PHE A 13 24.23 -0.35 12.12
C PHE A 13 23.04 -1.08 11.48
N THR A 14 22.62 -0.66 10.29
CA THR A 14 21.51 -1.32 9.57
C THR A 14 21.81 -2.78 9.24
N ALA A 15 23.06 -3.12 8.88
CA ALA A 15 23.49 -4.49 8.66
C ALA A 15 23.44 -5.33 9.95
N VAL A 16 23.86 -4.77 11.10
CA VAL A 16 23.81 -5.47 12.41
C VAL A 16 22.36 -5.74 12.81
N VAL A 17 21.48 -4.79 12.64
CA VAL A 17 20.03 -4.95 12.94
C VAL A 17 19.41 -6.04 12.07
N ARG A 18 19.63 -6.00 10.76
CA ARG A 18 19.09 -7.00 9.82
C ARG A 18 19.58 -8.41 10.09
N LYS A 19 20.87 -8.57 10.42
CA LYS A 19 21.48 -9.89 10.70
C LYS A 19 21.31 -10.34 12.13
N ALA A 20 20.87 -9.46 13.04
CA ALA A 20 20.85 -9.68 14.49
C ALA A 20 22.19 -10.25 15.03
N SER A 21 23.30 -9.90 14.37
CA SER A 21 24.65 -10.47 14.63
C SER A 21 25.75 -9.57 14.10
N PHE A 22 26.76 -9.30 14.93
CA PHE A 22 27.98 -8.59 14.53
C PHE A 22 28.81 -9.38 13.50
N GLY A 23 28.91 -10.70 13.68
CA GLY A 23 29.60 -11.58 12.73
C GLY A 23 28.89 -11.65 11.38
N GLY A 24 27.55 -11.79 11.38
CA GLY A 24 26.75 -11.80 10.17
C GLY A 24 26.83 -10.48 9.39
N ALA A 25 26.81 -9.34 10.09
CA ALA A 25 27.01 -8.02 9.49
C ALA A 25 28.43 -7.87 8.92
N ALA A 26 29.45 -8.34 9.63
CA ALA A 26 30.83 -8.29 9.16
C ALA A 26 31.01 -9.09 7.86
N THR A 27 30.43 -10.27 7.76
CA THR A 27 30.43 -11.09 6.53
C THR A 27 29.72 -10.39 5.38
N GLU A 28 28.55 -9.79 5.62
CA GLU A 28 27.79 -9.04 4.60
C GLU A 28 28.59 -7.84 4.06
N LEU A 29 29.30 -7.14 4.97
CA LEU A 29 30.04 -5.92 4.63
C LEU A 29 31.51 -6.17 4.19
N GLY A 30 31.94 -7.44 4.12
CA GLY A 30 33.31 -7.78 3.75
C GLY A 30 34.36 -7.24 4.74
N THR A 31 34.03 -7.17 6.05
CA THR A 31 34.88 -6.57 7.08
C THR A 31 35.06 -7.50 8.31
N SER A 32 35.71 -7.04 9.37
CA SER A 32 35.88 -7.83 10.62
C SER A 32 34.82 -7.48 11.67
N PRO A 33 34.44 -8.44 12.54
CA PRO A 33 33.54 -8.17 13.67
C PRO A 33 34.05 -7.09 14.61
N ALA A 34 35.37 -6.95 14.74
CA ALA A 34 36.02 -5.90 15.54
C ALA A 34 35.75 -4.51 14.92
N TYR A 35 35.84 -4.40 13.59
CA TYR A 35 35.47 -3.17 12.85
C TYR A 35 34.01 -2.81 13.08
N VAL A 36 33.11 -3.75 12.86
CA VAL A 36 31.66 -3.55 13.07
C VAL A 36 31.38 -3.07 14.51
N SER A 37 31.97 -3.73 15.51
CA SER A 37 31.81 -3.33 16.92
C SER A 37 32.34 -1.93 17.22
N LYS A 38 33.45 -1.53 16.59
CA LYS A 38 34.03 -0.19 16.73
C LYS A 38 33.08 0.87 16.11
N ARG A 39 32.54 0.61 14.93
CA ARG A 39 31.65 1.56 14.23
C ARG A 39 30.34 1.76 15.00
N ILE A 40 29.73 0.70 15.51
CA ILE A 40 28.54 0.79 16.36
C ILE A 40 28.83 1.63 17.62
N ARG A 41 29.98 1.41 18.27
CA ARG A 41 30.36 2.19 19.46
C ARG A 41 30.50 3.68 19.14
N LEU A 42 31.09 4.03 17.99
CA LEU A 42 31.23 5.41 17.54
C LEU A 42 29.85 6.04 17.29
N LEU A 43 28.96 5.33 16.61
CA LEU A 43 27.59 5.80 16.37
C LEU A 43 26.83 6.05 17.67
N GLU A 44 26.90 5.12 18.63
CA GLU A 44 26.27 5.30 19.95
C GLU A 44 26.88 6.49 20.71
N GLN A 45 28.19 6.75 20.56
CA GLN A 45 28.86 7.90 21.14
C GLN A 45 28.45 9.22 20.51
N ASP A 46 28.39 9.27 19.15
CA ASP A 46 27.98 10.47 18.41
C ASP A 46 26.51 10.84 18.69
N LEU A 47 25.65 9.84 18.84
CA LEU A 47 24.22 10.02 19.15
C LEU A 47 23.93 10.11 20.65
N GLN A 48 24.91 9.78 21.53
CA GLN A 48 24.80 9.73 23.00
C GLN A 48 23.64 8.83 23.50
N VAL A 49 23.29 7.79 22.75
CA VAL A 49 22.26 6.81 23.13
C VAL A 49 22.73 5.41 22.84
N LYS A 50 22.18 4.44 23.56
CA LYS A 50 22.40 3.02 23.27
C LYS A 50 21.39 2.57 22.21
N LEU A 51 21.91 1.98 21.13
CA LEU A 51 21.10 1.49 20.01
C LEU A 51 20.86 -0.02 20.09
N LEU A 52 21.75 -0.74 20.79
CA LEU A 52 21.71 -2.20 20.89
C LEU A 52 21.85 -2.65 22.35
N HIS A 53 20.99 -3.59 22.74
CA HIS A 53 21.18 -4.39 23.94
C HIS A 53 22.21 -5.48 23.66
N ARG A 54 23.33 -5.45 24.38
CA ARG A 54 24.40 -6.45 24.26
C ARG A 54 24.15 -7.55 25.27
N THR A 55 23.62 -8.67 24.81
CA THR A 55 23.70 -9.92 25.58
C THR A 55 24.71 -10.86 24.91
N THR A 56 25.30 -11.76 25.65
CA THR A 56 26.31 -12.70 25.12
C THR A 56 25.77 -13.68 24.08
N ARG A 57 24.45 -13.72 23.88
CA ARG A 57 23.77 -14.68 22.97
C ARG A 57 22.93 -14.07 21.88
N ARG A 58 22.50 -12.78 21.98
CA ARG A 58 21.67 -12.11 20.96
C ARG A 58 21.92 -10.61 20.94
N VAL A 59 21.83 -10.04 19.74
CA VAL A 59 21.78 -8.60 19.52
C VAL A 59 20.30 -8.23 19.43
N ALA A 60 19.81 -7.43 20.37
CA ALA A 60 18.47 -6.86 20.32
C ALA A 60 18.58 -5.34 20.16
N VAL A 61 17.65 -4.75 19.46
CA VAL A 61 17.57 -3.30 19.20
C VAL A 61 16.86 -2.63 20.38
N THR A 62 17.32 -1.45 20.80
CA THR A 62 16.61 -0.60 21.77
C THR A 62 15.48 0.18 21.07
N GLU A 63 14.60 0.81 21.83
CA GLU A 63 13.56 1.71 21.25
C GLU A 63 14.19 2.87 20.46
N GLU A 64 15.27 3.47 21.01
CA GLU A 64 16.07 4.47 20.31
C GLU A 64 16.73 3.88 19.05
N GLY A 65 17.21 2.64 19.14
CA GLY A 65 17.78 1.90 18.02
C GLY A 65 16.79 1.69 16.88
N GLU A 66 15.54 1.35 17.18
CA GLU A 66 14.51 1.19 16.15
C GLU A 66 14.24 2.53 15.42
N ARG A 67 14.13 3.62 16.16
CA ARG A 67 13.99 4.96 15.57
C ARG A 67 15.17 5.32 14.68
N VAL A 68 16.40 5.09 15.16
CA VAL A 68 17.62 5.32 14.38
C VAL A 68 17.70 4.38 13.18
N PHE A 69 17.27 3.13 13.30
CA PHE A 69 17.25 2.18 12.18
C PHE A 69 16.35 2.66 11.03
N HIS A 70 15.16 3.14 11.32
CA HIS A 70 14.26 3.72 10.32
C HIS A 70 14.88 4.94 9.62
N TRP A 71 15.45 5.86 10.39
CA TRP A 71 16.11 7.03 9.82
C TRP A 71 17.37 6.68 9.04
N ALA A 72 18.18 5.73 9.53
CA ALA A 72 19.39 5.30 8.85
C ALA A 72 19.08 4.67 7.48
N GLN A 73 18.05 3.83 7.38
CA GLN A 73 17.60 3.29 6.10
C GLN A 73 17.24 4.40 5.12
N ARG A 74 16.45 5.38 5.57
CA ARG A 74 16.02 6.50 4.74
C ARG A 74 17.19 7.35 4.26
N ILE A 75 18.12 7.72 5.16
CA ILE A 75 19.30 8.52 4.80
C ILE A 75 20.17 7.77 3.78
N LEU A 76 20.36 6.48 3.94
CA LEU A 76 21.16 5.67 3.02
C LEU A 76 20.46 5.53 1.65
N ASP A 77 19.15 5.36 1.63
CA ASP A 77 18.35 5.34 0.40
C ASP A 77 18.42 6.70 -0.32
N ASP A 78 18.32 7.82 0.40
CA ASP A 78 18.46 9.18 -0.14
C ASP A 78 19.85 9.44 -0.70
N MET A 79 20.91 8.94 -0.07
CA MET A 79 22.29 9.02 -0.58
C MET A 79 22.47 8.18 -1.84
N ASP A 80 21.95 6.97 -1.88
CA ASP A 80 21.99 6.13 -3.08
C ASP A 80 21.18 6.77 -4.21
N GLN A 81 20.07 7.43 -3.92
CA GLN A 81 19.29 8.22 -4.87
C GLN A 81 20.07 9.42 -5.39
N LEU A 82 20.76 10.18 -4.52
CA LEU A 82 21.62 11.30 -4.94
C LEU A 82 22.70 10.81 -5.92
N MET A 83 23.36 9.70 -5.60
CA MET A 83 24.38 9.13 -6.50
C MET A 83 23.79 8.70 -7.86
N GLN A 84 22.55 8.22 -7.86
CA GLN A 84 21.81 7.89 -9.10
C GLN A 84 21.41 9.14 -9.88
N GLU A 85 20.97 10.21 -9.22
CA GLU A 85 20.60 11.48 -9.86
C GLU A 85 21.79 12.18 -10.49
N VAL A 86 22.97 12.13 -9.86
CA VAL A 86 24.22 12.68 -10.40
C VAL A 86 24.75 11.83 -11.56
N ALA A 87 24.44 10.52 -11.56
CA ALA A 87 24.81 9.60 -12.64
C ALA A 87 23.85 9.64 -13.85
N ILE A 88 23.11 10.71 -14.07
CA ILE A 88 22.00 10.94 -15.03
C ILE A 88 22.27 10.51 -16.50
N THR A 89 23.38 9.90 -16.82
CA THR A 89 23.69 9.39 -18.16
C THR A 89 23.25 7.93 -18.39
N ARG A 90 22.64 7.24 -17.39
CA ARG A 90 22.17 5.85 -17.56
C ARG A 90 20.71 5.69 -17.10
N SER A 91 19.86 5.52 -18.09
CA SER A 91 18.38 5.45 -18.02
C SER A 91 17.79 4.20 -17.37
N GLU A 92 18.55 3.32 -16.75
CA GLU A 92 18.02 2.09 -16.16
C GLU A 92 17.67 2.29 -14.67
N PRO A 93 16.42 2.01 -14.27
CA PRO A 93 16.03 2.09 -12.88
C PRO A 93 16.71 0.99 -12.05
N ARG A 94 17.32 1.36 -10.93
CA ARG A 94 18.04 0.44 -10.02
C ARG A 94 17.75 0.77 -8.57
N GLY A 95 17.96 -0.23 -7.69
CA GLY A 95 17.85 -0.09 -6.24
C GLY A 95 16.45 -0.43 -5.71
N LEU A 96 16.23 -0.14 -4.42
CA LEU A 96 15.00 -0.50 -3.71
C LEU A 96 13.92 0.55 -3.94
N LEU A 97 12.76 0.10 -4.43
CA LEU A 97 11.51 0.85 -4.52
C LEU A 97 10.56 0.37 -3.42
N ARG A 98 10.21 1.26 -2.50
CA ARG A 98 9.27 0.99 -1.42
C ARG A 98 7.88 1.46 -1.81
N VAL A 99 6.97 0.51 -1.96
CA VAL A 99 5.59 0.76 -2.40
C VAL A 99 4.63 0.41 -1.28
N SER A 100 3.66 1.27 -1.03
CA SER A 100 2.52 0.97 -0.16
C SER A 100 1.22 0.84 -0.95
N SER A 101 0.26 0.08 -0.41
CA SER A 101 -1.09 -0.01 -0.95
C SER A 101 -2.09 -0.44 0.13
N SER A 102 -3.40 -0.44 -0.19
CA SER A 102 -4.39 -1.09 0.67
C SER A 102 -4.29 -2.61 0.55
N PHE A 103 -4.69 -3.33 1.61
CA PHE A 103 -4.48 -4.78 1.70
C PHE A 103 -5.04 -5.53 0.49
N GLY A 104 -6.35 -5.43 0.22
CA GLY A 104 -6.99 -6.16 -0.87
C GLY A 104 -6.49 -5.74 -2.26
N PHE A 105 -6.41 -4.43 -2.52
CA PHE A 105 -5.94 -3.90 -3.81
C PHE A 105 -4.46 -4.21 -4.04
N GLY A 106 -3.64 -4.05 -3.00
CA GLY A 106 -2.23 -4.38 -3.03
C GLY A 106 -1.99 -5.84 -3.38
N ARG A 107 -2.71 -6.75 -2.73
CA ARG A 107 -2.60 -8.19 -2.93
C ARG A 107 -3.08 -8.63 -4.32
N GLN A 108 -4.27 -8.18 -4.72
CA GLN A 108 -4.92 -8.71 -5.92
C GLN A 108 -4.41 -8.04 -7.21
N ILE A 109 -4.08 -6.77 -7.16
CA ILE A 109 -3.83 -5.97 -8.37
C ILE A 109 -2.38 -5.45 -8.41
N VAL A 110 -1.91 -4.82 -7.34
CA VAL A 110 -0.59 -4.17 -7.36
C VAL A 110 0.55 -5.18 -7.36
N ALA A 111 0.47 -6.23 -6.53
CA ALA A 111 1.54 -7.22 -6.43
C ALA A 111 1.79 -7.98 -7.75
N PRO A 112 0.77 -8.47 -8.50
CA PRO A 112 0.98 -9.04 -9.82
C PRO A 112 1.57 -8.06 -10.84
N ALA A 113 1.18 -6.78 -10.79
CA ALA A 113 1.73 -5.76 -11.67
C ALA A 113 3.22 -5.50 -11.36
N LEU A 114 3.59 -5.37 -10.08
CA LEU A 114 4.97 -5.18 -9.65
C LEU A 114 5.88 -6.37 -9.96
N SER A 115 5.36 -7.61 -9.94
CA SER A 115 6.10 -8.80 -10.39
C SER A 115 6.55 -8.65 -11.84
N ARG A 116 5.67 -8.21 -12.74
CA ARG A 116 6.01 -7.97 -14.15
C ARG A 116 6.97 -6.78 -14.33
N LEU A 117 6.86 -5.76 -13.49
CA LEU A 117 7.79 -4.63 -13.51
C LEU A 117 9.23 -5.09 -13.24
N VAL A 118 9.43 -5.95 -12.23
CA VAL A 118 10.75 -6.46 -11.86
C VAL A 118 11.34 -7.36 -12.96
N GLU A 119 10.52 -8.13 -13.66
CA GLU A 119 10.95 -8.91 -14.83
C GLU A 119 11.50 -8.02 -15.95
N GLN A 120 10.88 -6.85 -16.18
CA GLN A 120 11.32 -5.89 -17.20
C GLN A 120 12.53 -5.06 -16.75
N HIS A 121 12.73 -4.92 -15.44
CA HIS A 121 13.80 -4.09 -14.85
C HIS A 121 14.60 -4.86 -13.79
N PRO A 122 15.49 -5.78 -14.16
CA PRO A 122 16.22 -6.66 -13.23
C PRO A 122 17.08 -5.94 -12.20
N GLY A 123 17.44 -4.66 -12.45
CA GLY A 123 18.17 -3.81 -11.49
C GLY A 123 17.28 -3.25 -10.36
N LEU A 124 15.94 -3.37 -10.48
CA LEU A 124 14.99 -2.84 -9.53
C LEU A 124 14.62 -3.90 -8.49
N GLN A 125 14.70 -3.54 -7.22
CA GLN A 125 14.15 -4.32 -6.12
C GLN A 125 12.87 -3.64 -5.64
N VAL A 126 11.81 -4.40 -5.41
CA VAL A 126 10.53 -3.86 -4.94
C VAL A 126 10.19 -4.45 -3.59
N ARG A 127 9.82 -3.57 -2.63
CA ARG A 127 9.20 -3.94 -1.36
C ARG A 127 7.79 -3.38 -1.34
N LEU A 128 6.79 -4.25 -1.40
CA LEU A 128 5.38 -3.89 -1.25
C LEU A 128 4.95 -4.14 0.19
N GLU A 129 4.42 -3.10 0.82
CA GLU A 129 3.81 -3.19 2.15
C GLU A 129 2.34 -2.75 2.06
N VAL A 130 1.44 -3.50 2.71
CA VAL A 130 -0.01 -3.27 2.57
C VAL A 130 -0.65 -2.92 3.91
N PHE A 131 -1.52 -1.89 3.89
CA PHE A 131 -2.14 -1.34 5.09
C PHE A 131 -3.60 -0.95 4.85
N ASP A 132 -4.46 -1.20 5.84
CA ASP A 132 -5.84 -0.71 5.84
C ASP A 132 -5.98 0.58 6.69
N ARG A 133 -4.94 1.42 6.66
CA ARG A 133 -4.86 2.74 7.25
C ARG A 133 -4.25 3.73 6.24
N LEU A 134 -4.38 5.02 6.53
CA LEU A 134 -3.59 6.02 5.83
C LEU A 134 -2.10 5.82 6.13
N VAL A 135 -1.30 5.93 5.08
CA VAL A 135 0.16 5.89 5.14
C VAL A 135 0.67 7.30 4.92
N ASP A 136 1.52 7.77 5.81
CA ASP A 136 2.34 8.96 5.54
C ASP A 136 3.50 8.55 4.63
N VAL A 137 3.29 8.73 3.32
CA VAL A 137 4.23 8.28 2.28
C VAL A 137 5.63 8.80 2.54
N ALA A 138 5.76 10.08 2.87
CA ALA A 138 7.05 10.71 3.15
C ALA A 138 7.59 10.33 4.54
N GLY A 139 6.76 10.42 5.57
CA GLY A 139 7.16 10.17 6.96
C GLY A 139 7.54 8.73 7.24
N GLU A 140 6.86 7.76 6.58
CA GLU A 140 7.14 6.33 6.73
C GLU A 140 8.18 5.81 5.72
N GLY A 141 8.71 6.68 4.86
CA GLY A 141 9.80 6.36 3.92
C GLY A 141 9.36 5.51 2.72
N PHE A 142 8.11 5.64 2.27
CA PHE A 142 7.67 5.06 1.02
C PHE A 142 8.02 5.97 -0.17
N ASP A 143 8.42 5.36 -1.27
CA ASP A 143 8.66 6.06 -2.53
C ASP A 143 7.35 6.31 -3.29
N LEU A 144 6.39 5.39 -3.14
CA LEU A 144 5.14 5.37 -3.88
C LEU A 144 4.03 4.72 -3.04
N ASP A 145 2.83 5.32 -3.04
CA ASP A 145 1.60 4.68 -2.56
C ASP A 145 0.61 4.52 -3.72
N VAL A 146 0.15 3.29 -3.95
CA VAL A 146 -0.88 2.98 -4.95
C VAL A 146 -2.21 2.81 -4.23
N ARG A 147 -3.10 3.80 -4.34
CA ARG A 147 -4.34 3.85 -3.57
C ARG A 147 -5.59 3.96 -4.40
N VAL A 148 -6.69 3.50 -3.83
CA VAL A 148 -8.05 3.68 -4.32
C VAL A 148 -8.74 4.76 -3.49
N GLY A 149 -9.30 5.78 -4.17
CA GLY A 149 -9.97 6.93 -3.53
C GLY A 149 -9.26 8.25 -3.83
N ASP A 150 -10.01 9.33 -3.85
CA ASP A 150 -9.60 10.63 -4.39
C ASP A 150 -9.07 11.59 -3.31
N GLU A 151 -9.06 11.20 -2.03
CA GLU A 151 -8.52 12.03 -0.94
C GLU A 151 -7.00 11.92 -0.90
N ILE A 152 -6.33 12.97 -1.37
CA ILE A 152 -4.87 13.05 -1.45
C ILE A 152 -4.40 14.30 -0.72
N ALA A 153 -3.42 14.13 0.18
CA ALA A 153 -2.86 15.26 0.93
C ALA A 153 -2.21 16.28 -0.03
N PRO A 154 -2.43 17.61 0.18
CA PRO A 154 -2.00 18.65 -0.78
C PRO A 154 -0.50 18.72 -1.04
N HIS A 155 0.32 18.21 -0.11
CA HIS A 155 1.78 18.21 -0.23
C HIS A 155 2.33 17.03 -1.06
N LEU A 156 1.48 16.07 -1.44
CA LEU A 156 1.86 14.91 -2.25
C LEU A 156 1.53 15.15 -3.72
N ILE A 157 2.30 14.52 -4.57
CA ILE A 157 2.03 14.49 -6.01
C ILE A 157 1.19 13.25 -6.30
N ALA A 158 0.12 13.44 -7.06
CA ALA A 158 -0.76 12.35 -7.44
C ALA A 158 -0.87 12.23 -8.96
N ARG A 159 -0.82 11.02 -9.44
CA ARG A 159 -1.06 10.69 -10.85
C ARG A 159 -2.13 9.63 -10.95
N ARG A 160 -3.21 9.96 -11.66
CA ARG A 160 -4.31 9.03 -11.88
C ARG A 160 -3.85 7.88 -12.76
N LEU A 161 -4.06 6.67 -12.27
CA LEU A 161 -3.71 5.43 -12.97
C LEU A 161 -4.91 4.85 -13.72
N ALA A 162 -6.09 4.84 -13.09
CA ALA A 162 -7.33 4.34 -13.67
C ALA A 162 -8.56 5.01 -13.07
N ASP A 163 -9.64 4.98 -13.85
CA ASP A 163 -10.99 5.26 -13.37
C ASP A 163 -11.49 4.04 -12.60
N ASN A 164 -12.12 4.27 -11.48
CA ASN A 164 -12.78 3.25 -10.70
C ASN A 164 -13.92 3.88 -9.89
N HIS A 165 -14.95 3.08 -9.67
CA HIS A 165 -16.06 3.47 -8.82
C HIS A 165 -16.50 2.30 -7.93
N ARG A 166 -17.18 2.64 -6.87
CA ARG A 166 -17.79 1.68 -5.96
C ARG A 166 -19.27 1.55 -6.29
N VAL A 167 -19.75 0.32 -6.21
CA VAL A 167 -21.14 -0.04 -6.43
C VAL A 167 -21.75 -0.61 -5.16
N LEU A 168 -23.07 -0.47 -5.03
CA LEU A 168 -23.84 -1.07 -3.95
C LEU A 168 -24.25 -2.48 -4.36
N CYS A 169 -23.97 -3.48 -3.52
CA CYS A 169 -24.35 -4.85 -3.82
C CYS A 169 -24.71 -5.65 -2.55
N ALA A 170 -25.49 -6.69 -2.76
CA ALA A 170 -25.89 -7.62 -1.71
C ALA A 170 -26.14 -9.01 -2.29
N ALA A 171 -26.09 -10.06 -1.46
CA ALA A 171 -26.45 -11.40 -1.89
C ALA A 171 -27.97 -11.53 -2.17
N PRO A 172 -28.38 -12.34 -3.16
CA PRO A 172 -29.80 -12.61 -3.42
C PRO A 172 -30.55 -13.07 -2.19
N ALA A 173 -29.97 -13.93 -1.37
CA ALA A 173 -30.57 -14.43 -0.12
C ALA A 173 -30.87 -13.31 0.89
N TYR A 174 -30.03 -12.27 0.97
CA TYR A 174 -30.32 -11.09 1.79
C TYR A 174 -31.51 -10.33 1.26
N LEU A 175 -31.54 -10.08 -0.05
CA LEU A 175 -32.62 -9.31 -0.69
C LEU A 175 -33.96 -10.04 -0.64
N GLN A 176 -33.97 -11.37 -0.73
CA GLN A 176 -35.20 -12.17 -0.55
C GLN A 176 -35.78 -12.00 0.86
N ARG A 177 -34.92 -11.89 1.87
CA ARG A 177 -35.33 -11.77 3.28
C ARG A 177 -35.73 -10.35 3.67
N LYS A 178 -35.05 -9.33 3.19
CA LYS A 178 -35.18 -7.92 3.62
C LYS A 178 -35.85 -7.02 2.57
N GLY A 179 -36.00 -7.48 1.32
CA GLY A 179 -36.33 -6.64 0.20
C GLY A 179 -35.10 -5.91 -0.38
N ALA A 180 -35.26 -5.39 -1.56
CA ALA A 180 -34.23 -4.54 -2.19
C ALA A 180 -34.50 -3.06 -1.88
N PRO A 181 -33.48 -2.25 -1.55
CA PRO A 181 -33.64 -0.80 -1.42
C PRO A 181 -34.04 -0.19 -2.76
N ARG A 182 -35.00 0.74 -2.76
CA ARG A 182 -35.49 1.44 -3.95
C ARG A 182 -34.94 2.85 -4.07
N THR A 183 -34.54 3.45 -2.96
CA THR A 183 -33.94 4.79 -2.84
C THR A 183 -32.68 4.73 -1.98
N VAL A 184 -31.84 5.76 -2.07
CA VAL A 184 -30.67 5.90 -1.21
C VAL A 184 -31.07 5.97 0.26
N ALA A 185 -32.19 6.62 0.58
CA ALA A 185 -32.70 6.75 1.93
C ALA A 185 -33.06 5.39 2.56
N ASP A 186 -33.52 4.42 1.76
CA ASP A 186 -33.88 3.07 2.26
C ASP A 186 -32.68 2.34 2.86
N LEU A 187 -31.43 2.67 2.44
CA LEU A 187 -30.20 2.09 2.98
C LEU A 187 -30.07 2.29 4.50
N ALA A 188 -30.68 3.34 5.07
CA ALA A 188 -30.68 3.57 6.50
C ALA A 188 -31.46 2.50 7.31
N ALA A 189 -32.38 1.78 6.64
CA ALA A 189 -33.17 0.70 7.22
C ALA A 189 -32.62 -0.70 6.91
N HIS A 190 -31.58 -0.78 6.08
CA HIS A 190 -30.87 -2.02 5.75
C HIS A 190 -29.69 -2.28 6.68
N ASP A 191 -29.32 -3.56 6.80
CA ASP A 191 -28.04 -3.94 7.42
C ASP A 191 -26.92 -3.60 6.43
N CYS A 192 -26.16 -2.53 6.70
CA CYS A 192 -25.06 -2.12 5.87
C CYS A 192 -23.73 -2.55 6.48
N LEU A 193 -22.86 -3.13 5.63
CA LEU A 193 -21.54 -3.60 6.02
C LEU A 193 -20.56 -2.44 5.92
N VAL A 194 -20.31 -1.81 7.08
CA VAL A 194 -19.54 -0.57 7.11
C VAL A 194 -18.05 -0.87 7.18
N ILE A 195 -17.31 -0.27 6.26
CA ILE A 195 -15.86 -0.33 6.24
C ILE A 195 -15.33 0.98 6.81
N LYS A 196 -14.45 0.89 7.81
CA LYS A 196 -13.70 2.04 8.31
C LYS A 196 -12.61 2.36 7.28
N GLU A 197 -12.94 3.23 6.35
CA GLU A 197 -12.00 3.70 5.35
C GLU A 197 -11.32 4.97 5.86
N ARG A 198 -10.00 4.91 5.91
CA ARG A 198 -9.05 6.04 6.04
C ARG A 198 -9.66 7.27 6.77
N ASP A 199 -9.94 8.36 6.03
CA ASP A 199 -10.42 9.63 6.60
C ASP A 199 -11.92 9.88 6.40
N HIS A 200 -12.66 8.95 5.79
CA HIS A 200 -14.09 9.13 5.62
C HIS A 200 -14.86 9.00 6.94
N PRO A 201 -15.89 9.84 7.16
CA PRO A 201 -16.77 9.68 8.30
C PRO A 201 -17.37 8.27 8.34
N PHE A 202 -17.20 7.59 9.47
CA PHE A 202 -17.66 6.22 9.63
C PHE A 202 -19.18 6.11 9.41
N GLY A 203 -19.57 5.19 8.51
CA GLY A 203 -20.97 4.92 8.20
C GLY A 203 -21.67 6.03 7.41
N VAL A 204 -20.95 6.88 6.70
CA VAL A 204 -21.55 7.85 5.77
C VAL A 204 -21.17 7.47 4.34
N TRP A 205 -22.17 7.11 3.55
CA TRP A 205 -21.98 6.84 2.13
C TRP A 205 -22.41 8.04 1.31
N ARG A 206 -21.51 8.57 0.49
CA ARG A 206 -21.78 9.64 -0.48
C ARG A 206 -21.90 9.00 -1.85
N LEU A 207 -23.07 9.11 -2.45
CA LEU A 207 -23.40 8.43 -3.69
C LEU A 207 -23.75 9.49 -4.76
N ARG A 208 -23.43 9.18 -6.00
CA ARG A 208 -23.67 10.04 -7.15
C ARG A 208 -24.44 9.30 -8.23
N SER A 209 -25.39 9.99 -8.86
CA SER A 209 -26.11 9.54 -10.05
C SER A 209 -26.20 10.69 -11.04
N GLY A 210 -25.34 10.69 -12.07
CA GLY A 210 -25.16 11.83 -12.96
C GLY A 210 -24.75 13.09 -12.22
N ALA A 211 -25.58 14.13 -12.23
CA ALA A 211 -25.36 15.38 -11.50
C ALA A 211 -25.92 15.38 -10.06
N GLN A 212 -26.68 14.35 -9.70
CA GLN A 212 -27.27 14.25 -8.35
C GLN A 212 -26.25 13.64 -7.38
N GLU A 213 -26.17 14.21 -6.18
CA GLU A 213 -25.39 13.68 -5.07
C GLU A 213 -26.30 13.50 -3.86
N GLU A 214 -26.21 12.33 -3.23
CA GLU A 214 -26.91 12.03 -2.00
C GLU A 214 -25.93 11.44 -0.98
N SER A 215 -26.18 11.78 0.29
CA SER A 215 -25.44 11.21 1.41
C SER A 215 -26.38 10.51 2.35
N VAL A 216 -26.05 9.30 2.75
CA VAL A 216 -26.87 8.53 3.69
C VAL A 216 -25.99 8.02 4.83
N LYS A 217 -26.50 8.15 6.05
CA LYS A 217 -25.89 7.54 7.23
C LYS A 217 -26.39 6.10 7.35
N VAL A 218 -25.46 5.17 7.20
CA VAL A 218 -25.74 3.74 7.23
C VAL A 218 -25.19 3.09 8.49
N ARG A 219 -25.77 1.97 8.87
CA ARG A 219 -25.36 1.17 10.01
C ARG A 219 -25.64 -0.30 9.77
N GLY A 220 -25.00 -1.17 10.53
CA GLY A 220 -25.26 -2.60 10.50
C GLY A 220 -24.53 -3.31 11.62
N PRO A 221 -24.81 -4.61 11.82
CA PRO A 221 -24.24 -5.39 12.91
C PRO A 221 -22.75 -5.72 12.71
N LEU A 222 -22.24 -5.56 11.50
CA LEU A 222 -20.85 -5.90 11.14
C LEU A 222 -20.14 -4.71 10.54
N SER A 223 -18.92 -4.47 10.99
CA SER A 223 -18.01 -3.47 10.43
C SER A 223 -16.58 -3.97 10.50
N ALA A 224 -15.74 -3.52 9.56
CA ALA A 224 -14.34 -3.88 9.50
C ALA A 224 -13.50 -2.67 9.04
N ASN A 225 -12.19 -2.75 9.17
CA ASN A 225 -11.25 -1.88 8.48
C ASN A 225 -10.74 -2.51 7.16
N ASN A 226 -11.12 -3.73 6.85
CA ASN A 226 -10.72 -4.47 5.66
C ASN A 226 -11.92 -4.76 4.75
N GLY A 227 -11.78 -4.39 3.47
CA GLY A 227 -12.86 -4.52 2.49
C GLY A 227 -13.17 -5.95 2.09
N GLU A 228 -12.17 -6.84 2.05
CA GLU A 228 -12.38 -8.24 1.67
C GLU A 228 -13.27 -8.97 2.67
N MET A 229 -13.13 -8.65 3.98
CA MET A 229 -14.02 -9.19 5.01
C MET A 229 -15.48 -8.75 4.79
N ALA A 230 -15.67 -7.47 4.44
CA ALA A 230 -17.02 -6.95 4.17
C ALA A 230 -17.65 -7.59 2.93
N VAL A 231 -16.86 -7.84 1.88
CA VAL A 231 -17.31 -8.57 0.69
C VAL A 231 -17.72 -10.00 1.07
N GLN A 232 -16.91 -10.70 1.85
CA GLN A 232 -17.27 -12.05 2.30
C GLN A 232 -18.60 -12.06 3.07
N TRP A 233 -18.78 -11.13 4.01
CA TRP A 233 -20.07 -11.01 4.73
C TRP A 233 -21.25 -10.67 3.82
N ALA A 234 -21.01 -9.86 2.77
CA ALA A 234 -22.05 -9.58 1.78
C ALA A 234 -22.44 -10.85 1.01
N VAL A 235 -21.48 -11.65 0.58
CA VAL A 235 -21.69 -12.95 -0.08
C VAL A 235 -22.45 -13.92 0.83
N ASP A 236 -22.15 -13.89 2.13
CA ASP A 236 -22.86 -14.69 3.15
C ASP A 236 -24.27 -14.14 3.50
N GLY A 237 -24.72 -13.12 2.76
CA GLY A 237 -26.06 -12.56 2.92
C GLY A 237 -26.28 -11.76 4.21
N ARG A 238 -25.22 -11.11 4.72
CA ARG A 238 -25.30 -10.34 5.98
C ARG A 238 -25.71 -8.90 5.80
N GLY A 239 -25.71 -8.36 4.56
CA GLY A 239 -26.12 -6.98 4.32
C GLY A 239 -25.73 -6.44 2.97
N VAL A 240 -25.91 -5.13 2.83
CA VAL A 240 -25.50 -4.35 1.66
C VAL A 240 -24.06 -3.84 1.87
N VAL A 241 -23.23 -3.93 0.85
CA VAL A 241 -21.85 -3.41 0.86
C VAL A 241 -21.66 -2.39 -0.27
N LEU A 242 -20.87 -1.35 -0.01
CA LEU A 242 -20.41 -0.39 -1.02
C LEU A 242 -18.94 -0.70 -1.34
N ARG A 243 -18.65 -1.26 -2.53
CA ARG A 243 -17.30 -1.73 -2.89
C ARG A 243 -16.93 -1.45 -4.33
N SER A 244 -15.64 -1.30 -4.56
CA SER A 244 -15.08 -1.11 -5.90
C SER A 244 -15.41 -2.29 -6.82
N LEU A 245 -15.66 -1.98 -8.07
CA LEU A 245 -16.07 -2.97 -9.06
C LEU A 245 -15.00 -4.06 -9.26
N TRP A 246 -13.72 -3.70 -9.16
CA TRP A 246 -12.63 -4.68 -9.24
C TRP A 246 -12.69 -5.76 -8.15
N ASP A 247 -13.27 -5.45 -6.98
CA ASP A 247 -13.33 -6.36 -5.82
C ASP A 247 -14.58 -7.24 -5.85
N VAL A 248 -15.70 -6.73 -6.36
CA VAL A 248 -16.98 -7.44 -6.39
C VAL A 248 -17.37 -7.99 -7.78
N GLY A 249 -16.62 -7.63 -8.82
CA GLY A 249 -16.97 -7.96 -10.21
C GLY A 249 -17.17 -9.45 -10.44
N ALA A 250 -16.28 -10.31 -9.97
CA ALA A 250 -16.41 -11.77 -10.07
C ALA A 250 -17.66 -12.31 -9.33
N HIS A 251 -18.01 -11.72 -8.20
CA HIS A 251 -19.21 -12.07 -7.45
C HIS A 251 -20.49 -11.62 -8.16
N LEU A 252 -20.46 -10.48 -8.83
CA LEU A 252 -21.56 -9.99 -9.66
C LEU A 252 -21.77 -10.89 -10.90
N GLN A 253 -20.69 -11.24 -11.60
CA GLN A 253 -20.72 -12.13 -12.76
C GLN A 253 -21.28 -13.53 -12.42
N THR A 254 -20.90 -14.07 -11.27
CA THR A 254 -21.36 -15.39 -10.81
C THR A 254 -22.72 -15.37 -10.11
N GLY A 255 -23.35 -14.19 -9.97
CA GLY A 255 -24.65 -14.04 -9.31
C GLY A 255 -24.61 -14.24 -7.79
N ARG A 256 -23.43 -14.38 -7.17
CA ARG A 256 -23.28 -14.44 -5.70
C ARG A 256 -23.64 -13.11 -5.03
N LEU A 257 -23.39 -12.02 -5.72
CA LEU A 257 -23.87 -10.70 -5.39
C LEU A 257 -24.68 -10.15 -6.57
N VAL A 258 -25.65 -9.29 -6.28
CA VAL A 258 -26.37 -8.51 -7.26
C VAL A 258 -26.26 -7.03 -6.91
N GLN A 259 -26.17 -6.18 -7.91
CA GLN A 259 -26.11 -4.75 -7.71
C GLN A 259 -27.48 -4.24 -7.28
N VAL A 260 -27.51 -3.39 -6.25
CA VAL A 260 -28.70 -2.64 -5.83
C VAL A 260 -28.48 -1.16 -6.15
N LEU A 261 -29.56 -0.43 -6.44
CA LEU A 261 -29.50 0.98 -6.83
C LEU A 261 -28.46 1.24 -7.93
N PRO A 262 -28.53 0.56 -9.09
CA PRO A 262 -27.44 0.56 -10.07
C PRO A 262 -27.15 1.95 -10.68
N GLN A 263 -28.04 2.91 -10.57
CA GLN A 263 -27.83 4.29 -10.97
C GLN A 263 -26.95 5.10 -10.01
N TRP A 264 -26.70 4.56 -8.79
CA TRP A 264 -25.94 5.22 -7.76
C TRP A 264 -24.57 4.57 -7.58
N GLN A 265 -23.50 5.37 -7.56
CA GLN A 265 -22.14 4.94 -7.39
C GLN A 265 -21.34 5.94 -6.57
N GLN A 266 -20.17 5.54 -6.10
CA GLN A 266 -19.18 6.43 -5.49
C GLN A 266 -17.90 6.41 -6.31
N GLU A 267 -17.42 7.58 -6.74
CA GLU A 267 -16.09 7.68 -7.37
C GLU A 267 -15.01 7.25 -6.39
N ALA A 268 -14.05 6.48 -6.87
CA ALA A 268 -12.94 5.99 -6.10
C ALA A 268 -11.79 5.60 -7.04
N ASN A 269 -11.26 6.59 -7.75
CA ASN A 269 -10.21 6.40 -8.76
C ASN A 269 -8.95 5.79 -8.17
N VAL A 270 -8.13 5.19 -9.02
CA VAL A 270 -6.83 4.61 -8.65
C VAL A 270 -5.74 5.64 -8.90
N TRP A 271 -4.92 5.87 -7.88
CA TRP A 271 -3.88 6.88 -7.91
C TRP A 271 -2.52 6.29 -7.55
N ALA A 272 -1.47 6.78 -8.23
CA ALA A 272 -0.10 6.74 -7.78
C ALA A 272 0.20 8.03 -7.02
N VAL A 273 0.58 7.92 -5.75
CA VAL A 273 0.85 9.06 -4.87
C VAL A 273 2.28 8.98 -4.36
N TYR A 274 3.05 10.05 -4.52
CA TYR A 274 4.47 10.09 -4.19
C TYR A 274 4.92 11.48 -3.73
N PRO A 275 5.97 11.57 -2.88
CA PRO A 275 6.40 12.83 -2.29
C PRO A 275 7.32 13.66 -3.19
N THR A 276 7.94 13.05 -4.20
CA THR A 276 9.02 13.65 -4.99
C THR A 276 8.64 13.68 -6.47
N ARG A 277 9.04 14.72 -7.22
CA ARG A 277 8.80 14.80 -8.67
C ARG A 277 9.43 13.62 -9.39
N LEU A 278 8.76 13.08 -10.42
CA LEU A 278 9.19 11.89 -11.16
C LEU A 278 10.57 12.05 -11.81
N GLU A 279 10.92 13.28 -12.21
CA GLU A 279 12.23 13.60 -12.81
C GLU A 279 13.39 13.34 -11.84
N ARG A 280 13.11 13.36 -10.54
CA ARG A 280 14.12 13.16 -9.49
C ARG A 280 14.31 11.71 -9.08
N SER A 281 13.47 10.78 -9.56
CA SER A 281 13.57 9.36 -9.20
C SER A 281 13.23 8.45 -10.38
N ALA A 282 14.24 7.89 -11.03
CA ALA A 282 14.07 6.97 -12.15
C ALA A 282 13.25 5.74 -11.76
N LYS A 283 13.44 5.19 -10.55
CA LYS A 283 12.70 4.02 -10.06
C LYS A 283 11.20 4.32 -9.88
N VAL A 284 10.84 5.50 -9.33
CA VAL A 284 9.44 5.91 -9.17
C VAL A 284 8.81 6.20 -10.53
N ARG A 285 9.52 6.94 -11.39
CA ARG A 285 9.04 7.28 -12.73
C ARG A 285 8.69 6.03 -13.53
N VAL A 286 9.62 5.09 -13.64
CA VAL A 286 9.40 3.85 -14.41
C VAL A 286 8.26 3.02 -13.83
N CYS A 287 8.16 2.92 -12.50
CA CYS A 287 7.05 2.22 -11.86
C CYS A 287 5.69 2.89 -12.17
N VAL A 288 5.60 4.21 -12.06
CA VAL A 288 4.36 4.95 -12.34
C VAL A 288 3.96 4.84 -13.81
N GLU A 289 4.91 4.96 -14.74
CA GLU A 289 4.68 4.79 -16.18
C GLU A 289 4.23 3.37 -16.50
N PHE A 290 4.89 2.37 -15.92
CA PHE A 290 4.51 0.96 -16.07
C PHE A 290 3.09 0.71 -15.55
N LEU A 291 2.76 1.17 -14.34
CA LEU A 291 1.42 1.01 -13.76
C LEU A 291 0.36 1.72 -14.62
N GLN A 292 0.64 2.93 -15.14
CA GLN A 292 -0.28 3.59 -16.05
C GLN A 292 -0.55 2.78 -17.32
N ALA A 293 0.48 2.22 -17.93
CA ALA A 293 0.33 1.37 -19.10
C ALA A 293 -0.45 0.09 -18.77
N HIS A 294 -0.14 -0.54 -17.64
CA HIS A 294 -0.81 -1.73 -17.14
C HIS A 294 -2.31 -1.50 -16.93
N PHE A 295 -2.69 -0.39 -16.27
CA PHE A 295 -4.08 -0.07 -16.00
C PHE A 295 -4.85 0.34 -17.26
N ARG A 296 -4.23 1.05 -18.21
CA ARG A 296 -4.85 1.39 -19.50
C ARG A 296 -5.16 0.16 -20.36
N ALA A 297 -4.40 -0.92 -20.23
CA ALA A 297 -4.59 -2.15 -20.99
C ALA A 297 -5.79 -3.01 -20.52
N GLY A 298 -6.67 -2.47 -19.68
CA GLY A 298 -7.90 -3.15 -19.24
C GLY A 298 -7.69 -4.13 -18.07
N TRP A 299 -7.06 -3.67 -17.00
CA TRP A 299 -6.76 -4.45 -15.80
C TRP A 299 -7.97 -5.15 -15.17
N MET A 300 -9.19 -4.58 -15.28
CA MET A 300 -10.44 -5.21 -14.80
C MET A 300 -10.96 -6.35 -15.69
N ALA A 301 -10.51 -6.43 -16.93
CA ALA A 301 -10.98 -7.44 -17.87
C ALA A 301 -10.15 -8.74 -17.85
N ARG A 302 -8.92 -8.70 -17.30
CA ARG A 302 -7.98 -9.82 -17.36
C ARG A 302 -8.21 -10.94 -16.34
N ASP A 303 -8.95 -10.68 -15.26
CA ASP A 303 -9.26 -11.70 -14.26
C ASP A 303 -10.42 -12.62 -14.66
N ALA A 304 -11.15 -12.30 -15.75
CA ALA A 304 -12.17 -13.17 -16.30
C ALA A 304 -11.58 -14.37 -17.07
N ASP A 305 -10.37 -14.22 -17.64
CA ASP A 305 -9.73 -15.26 -18.45
C ASP A 305 -8.80 -16.20 -17.66
N ALA A 306 -8.39 -15.84 -16.45
CA ALA A 306 -7.49 -16.67 -15.64
C ALA A 306 -8.19 -17.84 -14.92
N GLY A 307 -9.53 -17.94 -15.00
CA GLY A 307 -10.33 -19.00 -14.37
C GLY A 307 -10.61 -20.21 -15.28
N GLY A 308 -10.15 -20.20 -16.52
CA GLY A 308 -10.37 -21.26 -17.48
C GLY A 308 -9.28 -22.34 -17.50
N SER A 309 -8.97 -22.98 -16.37
CA SER A 309 -8.22 -24.24 -16.39
C SER A 309 -9.20 -25.37 -16.58
N THR A 310 -9.18 -25.95 -17.76
CA THR A 310 -9.85 -27.21 -18.16
C THR A 310 -9.48 -28.33 -17.19
N PRO A 311 -10.44 -29.11 -16.67
CA PRO A 311 -10.10 -30.32 -15.94
C PRO A 311 -9.67 -31.39 -16.93
N VAL A 312 -8.54 -32.02 -16.68
CA VAL A 312 -8.16 -33.31 -17.22
C VAL A 312 -8.69 -34.41 -16.33
#